data_df8c2a8f26d32d1337e42d2596cf6fad
#
_entry.id   df8c2a8f26d32d1337e42d2596cf6fad
#
_cell.length_a   1.000
_cell.length_b   1.000
_cell.length_c   1.000
_cell.angle_alpha   90.00
_cell.angle_beta   90.00
_cell.angle_gamma   90.00
#
_symmetry.space_group_name_H-M   'P 1'
#
loop_
_entity.id
_entity.type
_entity.pdbx_description
1 polymer ?
#
loop_
_entity_poly.entity_id
_entity_poly.type
_entity_poly.pdbx_seq_one_letter_code
_entity_poly.pdbx_strand_id
1 'polypeptide(L)'
;CDRRQRQMCIRDSIGTRWEDMKAQISAGLNFAMSGIPYWTMDIGGFSVENRYMAAKEGSEDLREWRELNNRWYQFGAFCPLFRSHGQYPCREIYNIAPEGSPTYQSMKYYTELRYQLMPYIYSLASKTHFEDYTIMRAMVMDYSNDEKTYDIDDQFMFGPAFMACPVHKYKARERKVYFPSGVWYYFYSGKCIQGGTAMDVDAPYERMPLFVRAGSIVP
;
A
#
# COMPACT_ATOMS: atom_id res chain seq x y z
N CYS A 1 31.44 8.30 7.18
CA CYS A 1 30.01 8.34 6.84
C CYS A 1 29.21 8.57 8.10
N ASP A 2 28.50 9.69 8.21
CA ASP A 2 27.68 10.06 9.36
C ASP A 2 26.57 9.00 9.59
N ARG A 3 26.15 8.80 10.85
CA ARG A 3 25.05 7.89 11.19
C ARG A 3 23.78 8.20 10.41
N ARG A 4 23.52 9.45 10.06
CA ARG A 4 22.40 9.88 9.22
C ARG A 4 22.52 9.38 7.78
N GLN A 5 23.74 9.41 7.20
CA GLN A 5 24.00 8.85 5.87
C GLN A 5 23.87 7.31 5.85
N ARG A 6 24.26 6.61 6.93
CA ARG A 6 24.06 5.16 7.03
C ARG A 6 22.58 4.77 7.04
N GLN A 7 21.75 5.54 7.73
CA GLN A 7 20.28 5.30 7.70
C GLN A 7 19.68 5.58 6.33
N MET A 8 20.15 6.60 5.61
CA MET A 8 19.77 6.83 4.21
C MET A 8 20.24 5.68 3.30
N CYS A 9 21.50 5.24 3.43
CA CYS A 9 22.01 4.12 2.62
C CYS A 9 21.27 2.79 2.86
N ILE A 10 20.78 2.51 4.06
CA ILE A 10 19.96 1.32 4.36
C ILE A 10 18.57 1.44 3.70
N ARG A 11 18.01 2.66 3.61
CA ARG A 11 16.75 2.93 2.90
C ARG A 11 16.91 2.83 1.38
N ASP A 12 18.04 3.30 0.86
CA ASP A 12 18.39 3.30 -0.56
C ASP A 12 18.76 1.90 -1.09
N SER A 13 18.78 0.89 -0.22
CA SER A 13 19.07 -0.51 -0.57
C SER A 13 17.83 -1.36 -0.84
N ILE A 14 16.62 -0.78 -0.78
CA ILE A 14 15.37 -1.52 -1.06
C ILE A 14 15.35 -1.86 -2.54
N GLY A 15 15.40 -3.17 -2.83
CA GLY A 15 15.36 -3.67 -4.20
C GLY A 15 13.97 -3.55 -4.83
N THR A 16 13.93 -3.55 -6.14
CA THR A 16 12.70 -3.59 -6.92
C THR A 16 12.22 -5.03 -7.05
N ARG A 17 11.69 -5.59 -5.96
CA ARG A 17 11.26 -7.00 -5.86
C ARG A 17 9.94 -7.11 -5.11
N TRP A 18 9.22 -8.19 -5.37
CA TRP A 18 7.95 -8.50 -4.69
C TRP A 18 8.15 -8.77 -3.19
N GLU A 19 9.25 -9.44 -2.83
CA GLU A 19 9.61 -9.70 -1.44
C GLU A 19 9.93 -8.41 -0.68
N ASP A 20 10.64 -7.49 -1.33
CA ASP A 20 10.95 -6.18 -0.74
C ASP A 20 9.66 -5.36 -0.54
N MET A 21 8.75 -5.37 -1.52
CA MET A 21 7.44 -4.74 -1.35
C MET A 21 6.69 -5.32 -0.15
N LYS A 22 6.64 -6.64 -0.01
CA LYS A 22 6.00 -7.31 1.14
C LYS A 22 6.66 -6.91 2.45
N ALA A 23 7.99 -6.89 2.50
CA ALA A 23 8.75 -6.49 3.67
C ALA A 23 8.47 -5.02 4.07
N GLN A 24 8.22 -4.13 3.10
CA GLN A 24 7.88 -2.74 3.38
C GLN A 24 6.50 -2.59 4.04
N ILE A 25 5.53 -3.47 3.75
CA ILE A 25 4.25 -3.47 4.47
C ILE A 25 4.50 -3.75 5.95
N SER A 26 5.17 -4.86 6.27
CA SER A 26 5.51 -5.24 7.65
C SER A 26 6.35 -4.17 8.36
N ALA A 27 7.32 -3.56 7.65
CA ALA A 27 8.16 -2.49 8.19
C ALA A 27 7.32 -1.29 8.61
N GLY A 28 6.41 -0.81 7.77
CA GLY A 28 5.53 0.32 8.09
C GLY A 28 4.64 0.04 9.29
N LEU A 29 4.12 -1.19 9.42
CA LEU A 29 3.32 -1.61 10.57
C LEU A 29 4.14 -1.64 11.86
N ASN A 30 5.38 -2.14 11.81
CA ASN A 30 6.29 -2.14 12.96
C ASN A 30 6.67 -0.73 13.41
N PHE A 31 6.89 0.20 12.46
CA PHE A 31 7.11 1.61 12.78
C PHE A 31 5.91 2.22 13.50
N ALA A 32 4.70 1.96 13.02
CA ALA A 32 3.47 2.43 13.63
C ALA A 32 3.29 1.86 15.06
N MET A 33 3.53 0.57 15.25
CA MET A 33 3.49 -0.08 16.58
C MET A 33 4.56 0.47 17.53
N SER A 34 5.67 0.99 16.99
CA SER A 34 6.71 1.67 17.77
C SER A 34 6.40 3.15 18.07
N GLY A 35 5.20 3.63 17.73
CA GLY A 35 4.77 5.01 17.97
C GLY A 35 5.29 6.01 16.92
N ILE A 36 5.79 5.56 15.77
CA ILE A 36 6.25 6.44 14.69
C ILE A 36 5.11 6.60 13.66
N PRO A 37 4.40 7.76 13.65
CA PRO A 37 3.16 7.90 12.90
C PRO A 37 3.37 8.17 11.40
N TYR A 38 4.51 8.74 11.02
CA TYR A 38 4.82 9.10 9.64
C TYR A 38 5.89 8.19 9.08
N TRP A 39 5.50 7.36 8.14
CA TRP A 39 6.35 6.42 7.44
C TRP A 39 6.10 6.48 5.93
N THR A 40 7.12 6.19 5.17
CA THR A 40 7.08 6.02 3.73
C THR A 40 8.15 5.04 3.27
N MET A 41 8.04 4.61 2.04
CA MET A 41 9.06 3.86 1.31
C MET A 41 9.22 4.47 -0.09
N ASP A 42 10.23 4.02 -0.81
CA ASP A 42 10.40 4.33 -2.21
C ASP A 42 9.47 3.42 -3.04
N ILE A 43 8.39 3.98 -3.55
CA ILE A 43 7.42 3.24 -4.38
C ILE A 43 8.14 2.70 -5.62
N GLY A 44 8.05 1.38 -5.80
CA GLY A 44 8.75 0.65 -6.85
C GLY A 44 10.16 0.21 -6.47
N GLY A 45 10.61 0.45 -5.22
CA GLY A 45 11.95 0.18 -4.75
C GLY A 45 12.98 1.17 -5.28
N PHE A 46 14.08 1.37 -4.55
CA PHE A 46 15.15 2.31 -4.97
C PHE A 46 16.10 1.67 -5.98
N SER A 47 16.66 0.49 -5.63
CA SER A 47 17.65 -0.23 -6.47
C SER A 47 16.95 -1.11 -7.48
N VAL A 48 17.12 -0.79 -8.77
CA VAL A 48 16.45 -1.49 -9.86
C VAL A 48 17.30 -2.65 -10.36
N GLU A 49 16.67 -3.81 -10.53
CA GLU A 49 17.32 -4.97 -11.14
C GLU A 49 17.65 -4.70 -12.63
N ASN A 50 18.82 -5.18 -13.08
CA ASN A 50 19.30 -4.99 -14.45
C ASN A 50 18.30 -5.46 -15.51
N ARG A 51 17.52 -6.50 -15.22
CA ARG A 51 16.50 -7.02 -16.14
C ARG A 51 15.39 -5.99 -16.44
N TYR A 52 15.02 -5.18 -15.45
CA TYR A 52 14.04 -4.11 -15.63
C TYR A 52 14.63 -2.89 -16.34
N MET A 53 15.88 -2.53 -16.01
CA MET A 53 16.59 -1.44 -16.70
C MET A 53 16.78 -1.71 -18.19
N ALA A 54 16.99 -2.97 -18.57
CA ALA A 54 17.18 -3.42 -19.96
C ALA A 54 15.88 -3.89 -20.64
N ALA A 55 14.74 -3.82 -19.96
CA ALA A 55 13.47 -4.36 -20.45
C ALA A 55 13.00 -3.64 -21.69
N LYS A 56 12.58 -4.40 -22.70
CA LYS A 56 12.08 -3.90 -23.98
C LYS A 56 10.55 -3.99 -24.05
N GLU A 57 9.95 -3.14 -24.86
CA GLU A 57 8.51 -3.18 -25.08
C GLU A 57 8.06 -4.59 -25.53
N GLY A 58 6.98 -5.08 -24.93
CA GLY A 58 6.45 -6.43 -25.16
C GLY A 58 7.14 -7.55 -24.37
N SER A 59 8.27 -7.28 -23.66
CA SER A 59 8.95 -8.30 -22.84
C SER A 59 8.18 -8.63 -21.55
N GLU A 60 8.43 -9.82 -20.98
CA GLU A 60 7.88 -10.22 -19.69
C GLU A 60 8.41 -9.34 -18.57
N ASP A 61 9.71 -9.01 -18.59
CA ASP A 61 10.33 -8.14 -17.59
C ASP A 61 9.68 -6.75 -17.54
N LEU A 62 9.29 -6.18 -18.70
CA LEU A 62 8.59 -4.90 -18.73
C LEU A 62 7.16 -5.04 -18.18
N ARG A 63 6.47 -6.15 -18.48
CA ARG A 63 5.14 -6.42 -17.91
C ARG A 63 5.21 -6.55 -16.39
N GLU A 64 6.18 -7.30 -15.89
CA GLU A 64 6.40 -7.46 -14.45
C GLU A 64 6.79 -6.14 -13.79
N TRP A 65 7.70 -5.37 -14.37
CA TRP A 65 8.08 -4.03 -13.92
C TRP A 65 6.85 -3.11 -13.76
N ARG A 66 6.00 -3.08 -14.79
CA ARG A 66 4.77 -2.27 -14.78
C ARG A 66 3.80 -2.74 -13.70
N GLU A 67 3.61 -4.06 -13.53
CA GLU A 67 2.73 -4.60 -12.51
C GLU A 67 3.28 -4.35 -11.10
N LEU A 68 4.56 -4.56 -10.86
CA LEU A 68 5.19 -4.31 -9.57
C LEU A 68 5.04 -2.84 -9.15
N ASN A 69 5.37 -1.92 -10.06
CA ASN A 69 5.20 -0.48 -9.78
C ASN A 69 3.74 -0.12 -9.54
N ASN A 70 2.80 -0.66 -10.31
CA ASN A 70 1.38 -0.45 -10.13
C ASN A 70 0.91 -0.93 -8.74
N ARG A 71 1.25 -2.16 -8.35
CA ARG A 71 0.86 -2.73 -7.04
C ARG A 71 1.49 -1.97 -5.88
N TRP A 72 2.75 -1.57 -6.04
CA TRP A 72 3.43 -0.77 -5.02
C TRP A 72 2.84 0.64 -4.91
N TYR A 73 2.40 1.20 -6.04
CA TYR A 73 1.74 2.50 -6.07
C TYR A 73 0.36 2.46 -5.39
N GLN A 74 -0.41 1.41 -5.65
CA GLN A 74 -1.68 1.13 -4.96
C GLN A 74 -1.49 1.05 -3.44
N PHE A 75 -0.47 0.34 -2.97
CA PHE A 75 -0.09 0.29 -1.57
C PHE A 75 0.35 1.67 -1.05
N GLY A 76 1.22 2.35 -1.75
CA GLY A 76 1.74 3.66 -1.37
C GLY A 76 0.68 4.73 -1.17
N ALA A 77 -0.43 4.66 -1.92
CA ALA A 77 -1.55 5.59 -1.77
C ALA A 77 -2.20 5.53 -0.37
N PHE A 78 -2.00 4.43 0.36
CA PHE A 78 -2.47 4.22 1.74
C PHE A 78 -1.32 4.20 2.75
N CYS A 79 -0.18 4.79 2.42
CA CYS A 79 0.87 5.11 3.39
C CYS A 79 0.70 6.54 3.92
N PRO A 80 1.20 6.84 5.13
CA PRO A 80 1.18 8.20 5.67
C PRO A 80 1.76 9.24 4.72
N LEU A 81 2.92 8.95 4.13
CA LEU A 81 3.55 9.77 3.08
C LEU A 81 3.54 8.99 1.76
N PHE A 82 3.05 9.63 0.71
CA PHE A 82 2.95 9.05 -0.63
C PHE A 82 4.08 9.59 -1.50
N ARG A 83 5.09 8.75 -1.78
CA ARG A 83 6.31 9.14 -2.49
C ARG A 83 6.74 8.12 -3.51
N SER A 84 6.87 8.54 -4.76
CA SER A 84 7.50 7.76 -5.83
C SER A 84 8.95 8.22 -5.99
N HIS A 85 9.90 7.30 -5.84
CA HIS A 85 11.34 7.60 -5.88
C HIS A 85 12.17 6.35 -6.19
N GLY A 86 13.35 6.52 -6.77
CA GLY A 86 14.29 5.44 -7.05
C GLY A 86 15.29 5.78 -8.15
N GLN A 87 16.19 4.84 -8.41
CA GLN A 87 17.11 4.92 -9.55
C GLN A 87 16.35 4.80 -10.87
N TYR A 88 17.01 5.10 -11.99
CA TYR A 88 16.48 4.83 -13.33
C TYR A 88 16.02 3.35 -13.45
N PRO A 89 14.88 3.10 -14.14
CA PRO A 89 13.98 4.02 -14.86
C PRO A 89 13.22 4.99 -13.94
N CYS A 90 12.92 6.19 -14.47
CA CYS A 90 12.18 7.23 -13.76
C CYS A 90 10.79 6.74 -13.29
N ARG A 91 10.35 7.22 -12.12
CA ARG A 91 9.17 6.70 -11.42
C ARG A 91 7.88 7.48 -11.68
N GLU A 92 7.92 8.52 -12.50
CA GLU A 92 6.72 9.24 -12.90
C GLU A 92 5.80 8.30 -13.68
N ILE A 93 4.50 8.39 -13.46
CA ILE A 93 3.52 7.44 -14.01
C ILE A 93 3.58 7.33 -15.54
N TYR A 94 3.88 8.44 -16.24
CA TYR A 94 4.03 8.48 -17.69
C TYR A 94 5.35 7.85 -18.19
N ASN A 95 6.34 7.67 -17.31
CA ASN A 95 7.59 6.94 -17.60
C ASN A 95 7.45 5.44 -17.30
N ILE A 96 6.62 5.06 -16.34
CA ILE A 96 6.34 3.65 -16.02
C ILE A 96 5.53 3.00 -17.14
N ALA A 97 4.52 3.71 -17.64
CA ALA A 97 3.65 3.14 -18.66
C ALA A 97 3.04 4.24 -19.55
N PRO A 98 2.75 3.94 -20.84
CA PRO A 98 2.13 4.88 -21.73
C PRO A 98 0.76 5.34 -21.24
N GLU A 99 0.42 6.58 -21.54
CA GLU A 99 -0.92 7.11 -21.31
C GLU A 99 -1.98 6.22 -21.99
N GLY A 100 -3.09 5.99 -21.30
CA GLY A 100 -4.15 5.09 -21.76
C GLY A 100 -3.94 3.60 -21.43
N SER A 101 -2.73 3.18 -21.03
CA SER A 101 -2.50 1.80 -20.59
C SER A 101 -3.18 1.50 -19.25
N PRO A 102 -3.52 0.22 -18.96
CA PRO A 102 -4.11 -0.16 -17.67
C PRO A 102 -3.25 0.26 -16.47
N THR A 103 -1.93 0.15 -16.58
CA THR A 103 -0.98 0.60 -15.54
C THR A 103 -1.11 2.10 -15.27
N TYR A 104 -1.03 2.91 -16.33
CA TYR A 104 -1.15 4.37 -16.22
C TYR A 104 -2.50 4.76 -15.61
N GLN A 105 -3.60 4.18 -16.08
CA GLN A 105 -4.95 4.49 -15.60
C GLN A 105 -5.11 4.11 -14.11
N SER A 106 -4.57 2.97 -13.70
CA SER A 106 -4.58 2.56 -12.30
C SER A 106 -3.79 3.53 -11.42
N MET A 107 -2.55 3.86 -11.81
CA MET A 107 -1.71 4.79 -11.03
C MET A 107 -2.32 6.20 -10.97
N LYS A 108 -2.89 6.69 -12.08
CA LYS A 108 -3.63 7.96 -12.12
C LYS A 108 -4.82 7.93 -11.16
N TYR A 109 -5.64 6.87 -11.20
CA TYR A 109 -6.78 6.70 -10.30
C TYR A 109 -6.36 6.79 -8.82
N TYR A 110 -5.27 6.11 -8.42
CA TYR A 110 -4.82 6.17 -7.03
C TYR A 110 -4.22 7.52 -6.64
N THR A 111 -3.66 8.26 -7.59
CA THR A 111 -3.27 9.66 -7.37
C THR A 111 -4.49 10.52 -7.10
N GLU A 112 -5.51 10.43 -7.95
CA GLU A 112 -6.76 11.19 -7.80
C GLU A 112 -7.48 10.81 -6.51
N LEU A 113 -7.58 9.51 -6.20
CA LEU A 113 -8.15 9.02 -4.94
C LEU A 113 -7.39 9.57 -3.72
N ARG A 114 -6.06 9.62 -3.76
CA ARG A 114 -5.25 10.19 -2.68
C ARG A 114 -5.60 11.66 -2.44
N TYR A 115 -5.82 12.43 -3.51
CA TYR A 115 -6.27 13.83 -3.39
C TYR A 115 -7.70 13.95 -2.86
N GLN A 116 -8.61 13.08 -3.28
CA GLN A 116 -9.98 13.03 -2.74
C GLN A 116 -9.98 12.70 -1.24
N LEU A 117 -9.08 11.82 -0.80
CA LEU A 117 -8.89 11.46 0.61
C LEU A 117 -8.16 12.53 1.44
N MET A 118 -7.76 13.67 0.87
CA MET A 118 -6.99 14.69 1.58
C MET A 118 -7.67 15.18 2.87
N PRO A 119 -8.98 15.47 2.91
CA PRO A 119 -9.64 15.87 4.14
C PRO A 119 -9.59 14.79 5.24
N TYR A 120 -9.74 13.52 4.85
CA TYR A 120 -9.61 12.38 5.75
C TYR A 120 -8.18 12.26 6.29
N ILE A 121 -7.18 12.32 5.42
CA ILE A 121 -5.76 12.25 5.80
C ILE A 121 -5.37 13.42 6.70
N TYR A 122 -5.87 14.62 6.42
CA TYR A 122 -5.62 15.79 7.27
C TYR A 122 -6.23 15.60 8.67
N SER A 123 -7.42 15.01 8.75
CA SER A 123 -8.04 14.68 10.04
C SER A 123 -7.24 13.62 10.81
N LEU A 124 -6.65 12.64 10.11
CA LEU A 124 -5.75 11.66 10.74
C LEU A 124 -4.45 12.30 11.22
N ALA A 125 -3.90 13.24 10.47
CA ALA A 125 -2.73 14.01 10.88
C ALA A 125 -3.02 14.86 12.14
N SER A 126 -4.23 15.44 12.23
CA SER A 126 -4.70 16.13 13.44
C SER A 126 -4.78 15.17 14.63
N LYS A 127 -5.33 13.98 14.45
CA LYS A 127 -5.34 12.92 15.49
C LYS A 127 -3.93 12.52 15.91
N THR A 128 -3.01 12.42 14.96
CA THR A 128 -1.60 12.14 15.25
C THR A 128 -1.01 13.21 16.13
N HIS A 129 -1.31 14.48 15.88
CA HIS A 129 -0.76 15.61 16.64
C HIS A 129 -1.36 15.75 18.05
N PHE A 130 -2.67 15.56 18.17
CA PHE A 130 -3.38 15.85 19.43
C PHE A 130 -3.67 14.61 20.28
N GLU A 131 -3.65 13.42 19.68
CA GLU A 131 -4.09 12.18 20.35
C GLU A 131 -3.03 11.06 20.26
N ASP A 132 -1.80 11.35 19.79
CA ASP A 132 -0.71 10.37 19.56
C ASP A 132 -1.12 9.19 18.68
N TYR A 133 -2.05 9.43 17.74
CA TYR A 133 -2.58 8.42 16.82
C TYR A 133 -1.56 8.07 15.73
N THR A 134 -1.60 6.85 15.22
CA THR A 134 -0.82 6.44 14.03
C THR A 134 -1.75 6.19 12.85
N ILE A 135 -1.36 6.68 11.66
CA ILE A 135 -2.22 6.68 10.45
C ILE A 135 -2.32 5.29 9.84
N MET A 136 -1.18 4.62 9.66
CA MET A 136 -1.09 3.23 9.20
C MET A 136 -1.00 2.33 10.43
N ARG A 137 -1.90 1.36 10.58
CA ARG A 137 -2.06 0.60 11.81
C ARG A 137 -2.13 -0.90 11.53
N ALA A 138 -1.32 -1.67 12.24
CA ALA A 138 -1.46 -3.13 12.20
C ALA A 138 -2.85 -3.55 12.72
N MET A 139 -3.38 -4.63 12.16
CA MET A 139 -4.72 -5.11 12.53
C MET A 139 -4.85 -5.33 14.05
N VAL A 140 -3.82 -5.84 14.70
CA VAL A 140 -3.78 -6.08 16.14
C VAL A 140 -3.94 -4.80 16.97
N MET A 141 -3.56 -3.63 16.47
CA MET A 141 -3.70 -2.36 17.20
C MET A 141 -5.16 -1.95 17.40
N ASP A 142 -6.03 -2.30 16.46
CA ASP A 142 -7.46 -1.94 16.48
C ASP A 142 -8.36 -3.13 16.86
N TYR A 143 -7.82 -4.37 16.82
CA TYR A 143 -8.54 -5.61 17.09
C TYR A 143 -7.75 -6.53 18.03
N SER A 144 -7.21 -5.97 19.12
CA SER A 144 -6.32 -6.66 20.07
C SER A 144 -6.94 -7.87 20.77
N ASN A 145 -8.26 -7.98 20.81
CA ASN A 145 -8.98 -9.12 21.38
C ASN A 145 -9.23 -10.25 20.36
N ASP A 146 -8.81 -10.08 19.13
CA ASP A 146 -8.96 -11.08 18.07
C ASP A 146 -7.59 -11.65 17.69
N GLU A 147 -7.27 -12.82 18.26
CA GLU A 147 -5.97 -13.48 18.07
C GLU A 147 -5.61 -13.73 16.61
N LYS A 148 -6.62 -13.84 15.71
CA LYS A 148 -6.40 -14.00 14.28
C LYS A 148 -5.75 -12.79 13.62
N THR A 149 -5.71 -11.65 14.31
CA THR A 149 -5.09 -10.42 13.80
C THR A 149 -3.61 -10.29 14.15
N TYR A 150 -3.09 -11.12 15.04
CA TYR A 150 -1.75 -10.94 15.63
C TYR A 150 -0.61 -11.11 14.61
N ASP A 151 -0.75 -12.08 13.72
CA ASP A 151 0.26 -12.40 12.71
C ASP A 151 -0.04 -11.83 11.31
N ILE A 152 -1.06 -10.94 11.22
CA ILE A 152 -1.39 -10.31 9.93
C ILE A 152 -0.40 -9.20 9.63
N ASP A 153 0.42 -9.40 8.61
CA ASP A 153 1.50 -8.51 8.21
C ASP A 153 1.37 -7.97 6.77
N ASP A 154 0.24 -8.25 6.11
CA ASP A 154 0.01 -7.93 4.70
C ASP A 154 -1.33 -7.21 4.41
N GLN A 155 -2.07 -6.87 5.46
CA GLN A 155 -3.23 -5.97 5.43
C GLN A 155 -3.23 -5.10 6.68
N PHE A 156 -3.83 -3.92 6.59
CA PHE A 156 -3.75 -2.94 7.67
C PHE A 156 -4.91 -1.94 7.63
N MET A 157 -5.13 -1.26 8.75
CA MET A 157 -6.04 -0.13 8.81
C MET A 157 -5.30 1.16 8.40
N PHE A 158 -5.92 1.93 7.52
CA PHE A 158 -5.52 3.31 7.21
C PHE A 158 -6.52 4.25 7.89
N GLY A 159 -6.14 4.73 9.06
CA GLY A 159 -7.07 5.34 9.99
C GLY A 159 -8.16 4.37 10.45
N PRO A 160 -9.23 4.85 11.08
CA PRO A 160 -10.29 4.00 11.64
C PRO A 160 -11.25 3.42 10.58
N ALA A 161 -11.24 3.97 9.36
CA ALA A 161 -12.25 3.67 8.35
C ALA A 161 -11.82 2.64 7.30
N PHE A 162 -10.61 2.74 6.75
CA PHE A 162 -10.19 1.92 5.63
C PHE A 162 -9.35 0.72 6.06
N MET A 163 -9.64 -0.44 5.50
CA MET A 163 -8.78 -1.61 5.53
C MET A 163 -8.16 -1.79 4.14
N ALA A 164 -6.86 -1.57 4.04
CA ALA A 164 -6.06 -1.72 2.84
C ALA A 164 -5.42 -3.10 2.78
N CYS A 165 -5.54 -3.76 1.63
CA CYS A 165 -5.07 -5.12 1.44
C CYS A 165 -4.14 -5.20 0.21
N PRO A 166 -2.86 -4.79 0.31
CA PRO A 166 -1.93 -4.78 -0.81
C PRO A 166 -1.75 -6.15 -1.47
N VAL A 167 -1.56 -6.14 -2.79
CA VAL A 167 -1.25 -7.34 -3.57
C VAL A 167 0.25 -7.36 -3.84
N HIS A 168 0.95 -8.32 -3.28
CA HIS A 168 2.42 -8.39 -3.27
C HIS A 168 2.98 -9.62 -3.99
N LYS A 169 2.24 -10.15 -4.98
CA LYS A 169 2.68 -11.28 -5.81
C LYS A 169 2.39 -10.97 -7.28
N TYR A 170 3.37 -11.27 -8.13
CA TYR A 170 3.21 -11.13 -9.57
C TYR A 170 2.05 -11.96 -10.12
N LYS A 171 1.26 -11.36 -11.00
CA LYS A 171 0.08 -11.97 -11.63
C LYS A 171 -1.02 -12.43 -10.67
N ALA A 172 -0.96 -12.10 -9.38
CA ALA A 172 -2.06 -12.38 -8.50
C ALA A 172 -3.29 -11.53 -8.87
N ARG A 173 -4.45 -12.17 -8.93
CA ARG A 173 -5.75 -11.54 -9.24
C ARG A 173 -6.80 -11.81 -8.16
N GLU A 174 -6.36 -12.47 -7.11
CA GLU A 174 -7.10 -12.71 -5.87
C GLU A 174 -6.13 -12.72 -4.69
N ARG A 175 -6.62 -12.48 -3.50
CA ARG A 175 -5.87 -12.66 -2.27
C ARG A 175 -6.79 -12.99 -1.11
N LYS A 176 -6.25 -13.69 -0.12
CA LYS A 176 -6.93 -13.94 1.13
C LYS A 176 -6.95 -12.68 1.99
N VAL A 177 -8.11 -12.32 2.53
CA VAL A 177 -8.31 -11.20 3.46
C VAL A 177 -9.03 -11.70 4.69
N TYR A 178 -8.54 -11.34 5.86
CA TYR A 178 -9.25 -11.55 7.11
C TYR A 178 -10.07 -10.31 7.45
N PHE A 179 -11.35 -10.49 7.71
CA PHE A 179 -12.27 -9.45 8.16
C PHE A 179 -12.53 -9.62 9.65
N PRO A 180 -12.04 -8.73 10.53
CA PRO A 180 -12.42 -8.72 11.93
C PRO A 180 -13.94 -8.59 12.11
N SER A 181 -14.46 -8.97 13.28
CA SER A 181 -15.90 -8.91 13.58
C SER A 181 -16.47 -7.51 13.30
N GLY A 182 -17.69 -7.48 12.76
CA GLY A 182 -18.37 -6.27 12.33
C GLY A 182 -18.78 -6.32 10.87
N VAL A 183 -19.25 -5.20 10.35
CA VAL A 183 -19.69 -5.07 8.96
C VAL A 183 -18.69 -4.25 8.17
N TRP A 184 -18.37 -4.74 6.99
CA TRP A 184 -17.44 -4.13 6.06
C TRP A 184 -18.09 -3.89 4.71
N TYR A 185 -17.66 -2.87 4.01
CA TYR A 185 -18.12 -2.56 2.66
C TYR A 185 -16.94 -2.55 1.69
N TYR A 186 -17.06 -3.28 0.60
CA TYR A 186 -16.09 -3.18 -0.49
C TYR A 186 -16.15 -1.78 -1.09
N PHE A 187 -15.05 -1.07 -1.06
CA PHE A 187 -15.00 0.37 -1.37
C PHE A 187 -15.54 0.71 -2.75
N TYR A 188 -15.23 -0.11 -3.76
CA TYR A 188 -15.57 0.23 -5.15
C TYR A 188 -17.03 -0.08 -5.55
N SER A 189 -17.72 -0.95 -4.85
CA SER A 189 -19.09 -1.36 -5.19
C SER A 189 -20.12 -1.20 -4.07
N GLY A 190 -19.66 -0.91 -2.85
CA GLY A 190 -20.54 -0.88 -1.68
C GLY A 190 -21.05 -2.27 -1.24
N LYS A 191 -20.52 -3.37 -1.80
CA LYS A 191 -20.91 -4.73 -1.39
C LYS A 191 -20.62 -4.93 0.10
N CYS A 192 -21.68 -5.33 0.85
CA CYS A 192 -21.58 -5.61 2.28
C CYS A 192 -20.94 -6.98 2.53
N ILE A 193 -20.06 -7.03 3.53
CA ILE A 193 -19.35 -8.24 3.97
C ILE A 193 -19.48 -8.35 5.49
N GLN A 194 -19.91 -9.51 5.98
CA GLN A 194 -19.90 -9.83 7.41
C GLN A 194 -18.52 -10.28 7.84
N GLY A 195 -17.99 -9.65 8.88
CA GLY A 195 -16.68 -9.99 9.45
C GLY A 195 -16.71 -11.23 10.34
N GLY A 196 -15.57 -11.49 11.01
CA GLY A 196 -15.30 -12.68 11.81
C GLY A 196 -14.72 -13.84 11.00
N THR A 197 -14.41 -13.62 9.72
CA THR A 197 -13.98 -14.68 8.79
C THR A 197 -12.87 -14.21 7.84
N ALA A 198 -12.12 -15.17 7.29
CA ALA A 198 -11.24 -14.95 6.16
C ALA A 198 -11.89 -15.45 4.88
N MET A 199 -11.72 -14.73 3.78
CA MET A 199 -12.18 -15.14 2.46
C MET A 199 -11.21 -14.69 1.38
N ASP A 200 -11.26 -15.37 0.25
CA ASP A 200 -10.54 -14.93 -0.94
C ASP A 200 -11.36 -13.83 -1.63
N VAL A 201 -10.68 -12.77 -2.01
CA VAL A 201 -11.28 -11.59 -2.64
C VAL A 201 -10.59 -11.29 -3.96
N ASP A 202 -11.38 -10.84 -4.93
CA ASP A 202 -10.85 -10.41 -6.22
C ASP A 202 -9.86 -9.25 -6.05
N ALA A 203 -8.75 -9.34 -6.74
CA ALA A 203 -7.70 -8.34 -6.78
C ALA A 203 -7.30 -8.03 -8.23
N PRO A 204 -8.21 -7.44 -9.03
CA PRO A 204 -7.94 -7.13 -10.42
C PRO A 204 -6.71 -6.22 -10.54
N TYR A 205 -6.10 -6.22 -11.72
CA TYR A 205 -4.85 -5.47 -11.97
C TYR A 205 -4.95 -4.01 -11.56
N GLU A 206 -6.08 -3.38 -11.85
CA GLU A 206 -6.33 -1.96 -11.66
C GLU A 206 -6.76 -1.59 -10.24
N ARG A 207 -7.06 -2.57 -9.41
CA ARG A 207 -7.62 -2.33 -8.05
C ARG A 207 -6.93 -3.18 -6.99
N MET A 208 -6.53 -2.52 -5.92
CA MET A 208 -6.18 -3.19 -4.67
C MET A 208 -7.46 -3.44 -3.87
N PRO A 209 -7.67 -4.61 -3.27
CA PRO A 209 -8.78 -4.81 -2.37
C PRO A 209 -8.76 -3.77 -1.24
N LEU A 210 -9.84 -3.02 -1.14
CA LEU A 210 -10.02 -1.92 -0.20
C LEU A 210 -11.42 -2.00 0.39
N PHE A 211 -11.50 -1.92 1.71
CA PHE A 211 -12.75 -2.05 2.44
C PHE A 211 -12.94 -0.90 3.41
N VAL A 212 -14.21 -0.56 3.65
CA VAL A 212 -14.59 0.49 4.61
C VAL A 212 -15.35 -0.16 5.74
N ARG A 213 -14.96 0.17 6.96
CA ARG A 213 -15.66 -0.26 8.18
C ARG A 213 -17.01 0.43 8.30
N ALA A 214 -18.06 -0.32 8.63
CA ALA A 214 -19.38 0.24 8.88
C ALA A 214 -19.36 1.33 9.98
N GLY A 215 -20.17 2.36 9.82
CA GLY A 215 -20.21 3.50 10.73
C GLY A 215 -19.11 4.53 10.51
N SER A 216 -18.26 4.36 9.49
CA SER A 216 -17.24 5.34 9.13
C SER A 216 -17.79 6.41 8.19
N ILE A 217 -17.23 7.62 8.30
CA ILE A 217 -17.46 8.71 7.35
C ILE A 217 -16.20 8.85 6.50
N VAL A 218 -16.34 8.71 5.20
CA VAL A 218 -15.26 8.87 4.23
C VAL A 218 -15.67 9.84 3.14
N PRO A 219 -14.76 10.67 2.60
CA PRO A 219 -15.04 11.62 1.55
C PRO A 219 -15.30 10.95 0.20
#